data_2e5410afc7166a473aeb97aaff281b92
#
_entry.id   2e5410afc7166a473aeb97aaff281b92
#
_cell.length_a   1.000
_cell.length_b   1.000
_cell.length_c   1.000
_cell.angle_alpha   90.00
_cell.angle_beta   90.00
_cell.angle_gamma   90.00
#
_symmetry.space_group_name_H-M   'P 1'
#
loop_
_entity.id
_entity.type
_entity.pdbx_description
1 polymer ?
#
loop_
_entity_poly.entity_id
_entity_poly.type
_entity_poly.pdbx_seq_one_letter_code
_entity_poly.pdbx_strand_id
1 'polypeptide(L)'
;ADDVSMHTGGSPGSYSQSLTVASADNDGAVGYYFTVGDRNVVYTETSYQNEPLRTLAGEQEYVFIDGFGLEEDWAAIGEALKGKIAICSRGSSSFFEKAEAAVNHGAIATIIYNNQAGVIQVDLSSYTKTNPCVTITKSDGAWVKEHAIPVTDENGKVLYYTGTMALSSEFGTSLYHSEYYSVSSFSSWGTAGALELKPDIIAPGGSIYSVDGTIEGG
;
A
#
# COMPACT_ATOMS: atom_id res chain seq x y z
N ALA A 1 -7.31 -10.08 13.41
CA ALA A 1 -7.93 -11.38 13.72
C ALA A 1 -8.48 -11.94 12.41
N ASP A 2 -8.00 -13.10 11.97
CA ASP A 2 -8.39 -13.72 10.70
C ASP A 2 -9.77 -14.36 10.74
N ASP A 3 -10.42 -14.32 11.88
CA ASP A 3 -11.74 -14.92 12.10
C ASP A 3 -12.63 -13.91 12.83
N VAL A 4 -13.74 -13.55 12.19
CA VAL A 4 -14.83 -12.75 12.80
C VAL A 4 -15.63 -13.57 13.83
N SER A 5 -15.11 -14.72 14.26
CA SER A 5 -15.73 -15.52 15.31
C SER A 5 -15.66 -14.82 16.66
N MET A 6 -16.62 -15.10 17.50
CA MET A 6 -16.65 -14.59 18.86
C MET A 6 -15.43 -15.06 19.65
N HIS A 7 -15.05 -14.32 20.70
CA HIS A 7 -13.98 -14.65 21.66
C HIS A 7 -12.55 -14.35 21.23
N THR A 8 -12.34 -13.37 20.37
CA THR A 8 -10.98 -12.88 20.07
C THR A 8 -10.48 -11.79 21.03
N GLY A 9 -11.33 -11.33 21.95
CA GLY A 9 -10.98 -10.34 22.97
C GLY A 9 -9.98 -10.88 23.98
N GLY A 10 -8.89 -10.12 24.18
CA GLY A 10 -7.83 -10.46 25.15
C GLY A 10 -8.05 -9.86 26.54
N SER A 11 -7.33 -10.40 27.53
CA SER A 11 -7.24 -9.81 28.86
C SER A 11 -6.27 -8.60 28.84
N PRO A 12 -6.54 -7.51 29.57
CA PRO A 12 -7.66 -7.28 30.50
C PRO A 12 -8.97 -6.78 29.87
N GLY A 13 -9.03 -6.59 28.54
CA GLY A 13 -10.19 -6.05 27.85
C GLY A 13 -11.46 -6.89 28.01
N SER A 14 -11.34 -8.19 28.31
CA SER A 14 -12.46 -9.10 28.54
C SER A 14 -13.11 -8.99 29.93
N TYR A 15 -12.56 -8.18 30.84
CA TYR A 15 -13.15 -8.01 32.16
C TYR A 15 -14.33 -7.03 32.15
N SER A 16 -15.38 -7.33 32.91
CA SER A 16 -16.60 -6.51 33.01
C SER A 16 -16.34 -5.08 33.47
N GLN A 17 -15.29 -4.89 34.28
CA GLN A 17 -14.92 -3.60 34.83
C GLN A 17 -13.95 -2.78 33.95
N SER A 18 -13.50 -3.32 32.82
CA SER A 18 -12.64 -2.62 31.88
C SER A 18 -13.47 -1.92 30.80
N LEU A 19 -13.05 -0.71 30.43
CA LEU A 19 -13.51 -0.09 29.19
C LEU A 19 -12.68 -0.66 28.03
N THR A 20 -13.35 -1.36 27.11
CA THR A 20 -12.71 -2.02 25.98
C THR A 20 -13.00 -1.26 24.70
N VAL A 21 -11.95 -0.90 24.00
CA VAL A 21 -12.04 -0.09 22.78
C VAL A 21 -11.65 -0.96 21.57
N ALA A 22 -12.56 -1.09 20.61
CA ALA A 22 -12.26 -1.67 19.30
C ALA A 22 -11.51 -0.66 18.42
N SER A 23 -10.79 -1.16 17.43
CA SER A 23 -10.08 -0.33 16.46
C SER A 23 -10.93 -0.11 15.20
N ALA A 24 -11.06 1.14 14.79
CA ALA A 24 -11.50 1.51 13.45
C ALA A 24 -10.33 2.01 12.60
N ASP A 25 -10.40 1.81 11.30
CA ASP A 25 -9.44 2.38 10.38
C ASP A 25 -9.70 3.89 10.24
N ASN A 26 -8.63 4.68 10.10
CA ASN A 26 -8.74 6.10 9.82
C ASN A 26 -9.29 6.34 8.41
N ASP A 27 -9.99 7.47 8.24
CA ASP A 27 -10.49 7.93 6.95
C ASP A 27 -9.40 8.47 6.01
N GLY A 28 -8.14 8.38 6.40
CA GLY A 28 -7.02 8.85 5.61
C GLY A 28 -5.69 8.34 6.12
N ALA A 29 -4.66 8.63 5.35
CA ALA A 29 -3.27 8.38 5.70
C ALA A 29 -2.47 9.68 5.64
N VAL A 30 -1.41 9.75 6.46
CA VAL A 30 -0.42 10.83 6.43
C VAL A 30 0.92 10.20 6.08
N GLY A 31 1.64 10.78 5.14
CA GLY A 31 2.93 10.26 4.71
C GLY A 31 3.45 10.97 3.47
N TYR A 32 4.54 10.48 2.92
CA TYR A 32 4.97 10.87 1.59
C TYR A 32 3.96 10.37 0.56
N TYR A 33 3.76 11.14 -0.51
CA TYR A 33 2.72 10.86 -1.48
C TYR A 33 3.14 11.21 -2.91
N PHE A 34 2.39 10.70 -3.84
CA PHE A 34 2.32 11.19 -5.20
C PHE A 34 0.88 11.53 -5.57
N THR A 35 0.70 12.40 -6.55
CA THR A 35 -0.63 12.80 -7.02
C THR A 35 -0.91 12.19 -8.38
N VAL A 36 -2.10 11.60 -8.54
CA VAL A 36 -2.67 11.14 -9.81
C VAL A 36 -4.08 11.69 -9.92
N GLY A 37 -4.36 12.43 -10.98
CA GLY A 37 -5.60 13.19 -11.08
C GLY A 37 -5.66 14.27 -10.00
N ASP A 38 -6.71 14.25 -9.20
CA ASP A 38 -6.94 15.19 -8.10
C ASP A 38 -6.68 14.59 -6.70
N ARG A 39 -6.12 13.38 -6.64
CA ARG A 39 -5.93 12.63 -5.39
C ARG A 39 -4.45 12.43 -5.04
N ASN A 40 -4.14 12.69 -3.77
CA ASN A 40 -2.88 12.29 -3.17
C ASN A 40 -2.93 10.80 -2.80
N VAL A 41 -1.96 10.04 -3.26
CA VAL A 41 -1.76 8.65 -2.95
C VAL A 41 -0.56 8.54 -2.00
N VAL A 42 -0.86 8.31 -0.72
CA VAL A 42 0.18 8.08 0.29
C VAL A 42 0.73 6.67 0.13
N TYR A 43 2.05 6.56 0.11
CA TYR A 43 2.72 5.26 -0.03
C TYR A 43 3.48 4.88 1.25
N THR A 44 3.72 3.60 1.42
CA THR A 44 4.53 3.05 2.50
C THR A 44 5.91 2.73 1.98
N GLU A 45 6.93 3.34 2.57
CA GLU A 45 8.34 3.03 2.31
C GLU A 45 8.82 1.93 3.23
N THR A 46 9.68 1.07 2.70
CA THR A 46 10.49 0.16 3.50
C THR A 46 11.93 0.60 3.34
N SER A 47 12.50 1.10 4.42
CA SER A 47 13.91 1.50 4.46
C SER A 47 14.78 0.27 4.68
N TYR A 48 15.51 -0.14 3.67
CA TYR A 48 16.56 -1.15 3.77
C TYR A 48 17.85 -0.59 3.18
N GLN A 49 18.22 -0.95 1.97
CA GLN A 49 19.36 -0.38 1.25
C GLN A 49 18.94 0.44 0.03
N ASN A 50 17.64 0.49 -0.21
CA ASN A 50 17.05 1.19 -1.35
C ASN A 50 16.86 2.68 -1.06
N GLU A 51 16.95 3.48 -2.11
CA GLU A 51 16.68 4.91 -2.06
C GLU A 51 15.19 5.16 -1.76
N PRO A 52 14.85 6.21 -1.01
CA PRO A 52 13.47 6.63 -0.84
C PRO A 52 12.84 7.09 -2.16
N LEU A 53 11.54 6.79 -2.36
CA LEU A 53 10.84 7.17 -3.60
C LEU A 53 10.81 8.70 -3.80
N ARG A 54 10.78 9.48 -2.71
CA ARG A 54 10.82 10.96 -2.76
C ARG A 54 12.08 11.54 -3.41
N THR A 55 13.15 10.77 -3.58
CA THR A 55 14.35 11.21 -4.33
C THR A 55 14.06 11.46 -5.81
N LEU A 56 12.96 10.88 -6.32
CA LEU A 56 12.46 11.07 -7.67
C LEU A 56 11.41 12.20 -7.75
N ALA A 57 11.32 13.10 -6.77
CA ALA A 57 10.30 14.14 -6.72
C ALA A 57 10.18 14.92 -8.04
N GLY A 58 8.95 15.26 -8.40
CA GLY A 58 8.56 15.87 -9.66
C GLY A 58 7.65 14.97 -10.50
N GLU A 59 7.46 15.34 -11.76
CA GLU A 59 6.61 14.57 -12.68
C GLU A 59 7.35 13.32 -13.18
N GLN A 60 6.71 12.17 -13.05
CA GLN A 60 7.24 10.87 -13.45
C GLN A 60 6.22 10.13 -14.31
N GLU A 61 6.69 9.45 -15.35
CA GLU A 61 5.87 8.51 -16.11
C GLU A 61 5.84 7.14 -15.41
N TYR A 62 4.73 6.42 -15.56
CA TYR A 62 4.61 5.06 -15.06
C TYR A 62 4.05 4.08 -16.10
N VAL A 63 4.38 2.81 -15.89
CA VAL A 63 3.75 1.66 -16.55
C VAL A 63 3.06 0.83 -15.49
N PHE A 64 1.76 0.62 -15.65
CA PHE A 64 0.93 -0.17 -14.75
C PHE A 64 0.49 -1.46 -15.44
N ILE A 65 0.63 -2.59 -14.77
CA ILE A 65 0.16 -3.88 -15.23
C ILE A 65 -0.85 -4.49 -14.25
N ASP A 66 -1.79 -5.25 -14.77
CA ASP A 66 -2.70 -6.08 -13.97
C ASP A 66 -2.00 -7.34 -13.43
N GLY A 67 -0.77 -7.61 -13.90
CA GLY A 67 0.07 -8.74 -13.51
C GLY A 67 0.76 -8.57 -12.17
N PHE A 68 1.52 -9.60 -11.82
CA PHE A 68 2.24 -9.66 -10.54
C PHE A 68 3.64 -9.06 -10.60
N GLY A 69 4.10 -8.58 -11.74
CA GLY A 69 5.44 -8.01 -11.93
C GLY A 69 6.55 -9.06 -11.93
N LEU A 70 6.26 -10.19 -12.54
CA LEU A 70 7.23 -11.25 -12.78
C LEU A 70 8.16 -10.87 -13.96
N GLU A 71 9.25 -11.60 -14.13
CA GLU A 71 10.23 -11.35 -15.19
C GLU A 71 9.58 -11.35 -16.59
N GLU A 72 8.68 -12.30 -16.85
CA GLU A 72 7.94 -12.39 -18.11
C GLU A 72 6.97 -11.24 -18.34
N ASP A 73 6.37 -10.69 -17.28
CA ASP A 73 5.45 -9.56 -17.38
C ASP A 73 6.20 -8.32 -17.92
N TRP A 74 7.39 -8.04 -17.37
CA TRP A 74 8.18 -6.88 -17.78
C TRP A 74 8.91 -7.11 -19.10
N ALA A 75 9.35 -8.34 -19.39
CA ALA A 75 9.92 -8.69 -20.68
C ALA A 75 8.94 -8.43 -21.82
N ALA A 76 7.64 -8.69 -21.61
CA ALA A 76 6.58 -8.43 -22.60
C ALA A 76 6.36 -6.92 -22.84
N ILE A 77 6.62 -6.06 -21.88
CA ILE A 77 6.53 -4.59 -21.99
C ILE A 77 7.73 -4.03 -22.75
N GLY A 78 8.91 -4.60 -22.56
CA GLY A 78 10.13 -4.21 -23.24
C GLY A 78 10.56 -2.76 -22.97
N GLU A 79 10.96 -2.04 -24.03
CA GLU A 79 11.49 -0.67 -23.94
C GLU A 79 10.51 0.37 -23.36
N ALA A 80 9.20 0.07 -23.35
CA ALA A 80 8.20 1.01 -22.85
C ALA A 80 8.31 1.25 -21.33
N LEU A 81 8.96 0.34 -20.57
CA LEU A 81 9.20 0.48 -19.13
C LEU A 81 10.41 1.35 -18.82
N LYS A 82 11.33 1.48 -19.76
CA LYS A 82 12.64 2.10 -19.51
C LYS A 82 12.53 3.55 -19.06
N GLY A 83 13.16 3.86 -17.93
CA GLY A 83 13.13 5.19 -17.33
C GLY A 83 11.82 5.56 -16.64
N LYS A 84 10.90 4.61 -16.47
CA LYS A 84 9.57 4.83 -15.87
C LYS A 84 9.43 4.09 -14.54
N ILE A 85 8.39 4.43 -13.80
CA ILE A 85 8.01 3.73 -12.58
C ILE A 85 7.16 2.50 -12.96
N ALA A 86 7.54 1.34 -12.46
CA ALA A 86 6.80 0.10 -12.63
C ALA A 86 5.72 -0.02 -11.55
N ILE A 87 4.47 -0.36 -11.92
CA ILE A 87 3.39 -0.59 -10.97
C ILE A 87 2.76 -1.96 -11.22
N CYS A 88 2.75 -2.82 -10.19
CA CYS A 88 2.23 -4.19 -10.28
C CYS A 88 1.50 -4.63 -9.01
N SER A 89 0.78 -5.75 -9.09
CA SER A 89 0.02 -6.30 -7.96
C SER A 89 0.91 -7.10 -7.01
N ARG A 90 0.55 -7.08 -5.72
CA ARG A 90 1.00 -8.09 -4.74
C ARG A 90 0.56 -9.48 -5.16
N GLY A 91 1.41 -10.49 -4.94
CA GLY A 91 1.11 -11.92 -5.18
C GLY A 91 2.17 -12.62 -6.02
N SER A 92 2.12 -13.93 -6.08
CA SER A 92 2.92 -14.86 -6.88
C SER A 92 4.43 -14.92 -6.59
N SER A 93 5.10 -13.87 -6.18
CA SER A 93 6.52 -13.86 -5.81
C SER A 93 6.79 -12.91 -4.66
N SER A 94 8.02 -12.91 -4.15
CA SER A 94 8.46 -11.99 -3.11
C SER A 94 8.52 -10.55 -3.63
N PHE A 95 8.50 -9.59 -2.72
CA PHE A 95 8.51 -8.17 -3.08
C PHE A 95 9.84 -7.76 -3.73
N PHE A 96 10.96 -8.29 -3.21
CA PHE A 96 12.26 -7.98 -3.78
C PHE A 96 12.43 -8.55 -5.20
N GLU A 97 11.92 -9.76 -5.49
CA GLU A 97 11.96 -10.33 -6.84
C GLU A 97 11.19 -9.47 -7.85
N LYS A 98 10.01 -8.96 -7.47
CA LYS A 98 9.23 -8.04 -8.32
C LYS A 98 9.99 -6.75 -8.61
N ALA A 99 10.59 -6.15 -7.56
CA ALA A 99 11.35 -4.93 -7.68
C ALA A 99 12.60 -5.14 -8.55
N GLU A 100 13.33 -6.24 -8.36
CA GLU A 100 14.50 -6.57 -9.19
C GLU A 100 14.14 -6.82 -10.65
N ALA A 101 13.07 -7.58 -10.90
CA ALA A 101 12.58 -7.83 -12.25
C ALA A 101 12.26 -6.51 -12.97
N ALA A 102 11.51 -5.61 -12.34
CA ALA A 102 11.20 -4.32 -12.93
C ALA A 102 12.46 -3.49 -13.23
N VAL A 103 13.39 -3.41 -12.28
CA VAL A 103 14.65 -2.66 -12.44
C VAL A 103 15.55 -3.27 -13.52
N ASN A 104 15.63 -4.60 -13.61
CA ASN A 104 16.39 -5.28 -14.65
C ASN A 104 15.85 -4.97 -16.06
N HIS A 105 14.54 -4.67 -16.18
CA HIS A 105 13.91 -4.20 -17.42
C HIS A 105 13.88 -2.68 -17.58
N GLY A 106 14.62 -1.95 -16.74
CA GLY A 106 14.86 -0.51 -16.91
C GLY A 106 13.94 0.41 -16.12
N ALA A 107 13.11 -0.10 -15.22
CA ALA A 107 12.34 0.73 -14.30
C ALA A 107 13.25 1.53 -13.37
N ILE A 108 12.88 2.78 -13.05
CA ILE A 108 13.61 3.62 -12.09
C ILE A 108 13.13 3.41 -10.66
N ALA A 109 11.92 2.90 -10.47
CA ALA A 109 11.33 2.55 -9.19
C ALA A 109 10.21 1.52 -9.38
N THR A 110 9.80 0.86 -8.29
CA THR A 110 8.68 -0.08 -8.29
C THR A 110 7.65 0.31 -7.23
N ILE A 111 6.39 0.33 -7.61
CA ILE A 111 5.24 0.50 -6.72
C ILE A 111 4.42 -0.79 -6.75
N ILE A 112 4.18 -1.39 -5.58
CA ILE A 112 3.40 -2.62 -5.47
C ILE A 112 2.08 -2.30 -4.78
N TYR A 113 0.96 -2.45 -5.49
CA TYR A 113 -0.34 -2.26 -4.87
C TYR A 113 -0.84 -3.53 -4.19
N ASN A 114 -1.54 -3.35 -3.06
CA ASN A 114 -2.10 -4.48 -2.31
C ASN A 114 -3.25 -5.13 -3.09
N ASN A 115 -3.38 -6.43 -2.98
CA ASN A 115 -4.51 -7.19 -3.54
C ASN A 115 -5.64 -7.42 -2.50
N GLN A 116 -5.40 -7.01 -1.25
CA GLN A 116 -6.35 -7.06 -0.13
C GLN A 116 -6.49 -5.68 0.50
N ALA A 117 -7.49 -5.49 1.37
CA ALA A 117 -7.63 -4.25 2.14
C ALA A 117 -6.43 -4.06 3.09
N GLY A 118 -6.13 -2.79 3.41
CA GLY A 118 -5.06 -2.40 4.32
C GLY A 118 -3.73 -2.14 3.66
N VAL A 119 -2.78 -1.70 4.48
CA VAL A 119 -1.39 -1.40 4.10
C VAL A 119 -0.54 -2.67 4.14
N ILE A 120 0.52 -2.70 3.34
CA ILE A 120 1.52 -3.77 3.38
C ILE A 120 2.86 -3.18 3.79
N GLN A 121 3.52 -3.85 4.71
CA GLN A 121 4.96 -3.70 4.88
C GLN A 121 5.66 -4.80 4.08
N VAL A 122 6.64 -4.40 3.29
CA VAL A 122 7.38 -5.32 2.43
C VAL A 122 8.70 -5.72 3.07
N ASP A 123 9.09 -6.97 2.89
CA ASP A 123 10.44 -7.42 3.20
C ASP A 123 11.32 -7.24 1.95
N LEU A 124 12.30 -6.35 2.06
CA LEU A 124 13.32 -6.08 1.05
C LEU A 124 14.72 -6.53 1.51
N SER A 125 14.80 -7.39 2.52
CA SER A 125 16.08 -7.85 3.09
C SER A 125 17.00 -8.54 2.07
N SER A 126 16.43 -9.14 1.04
CA SER A 126 17.17 -9.77 -0.07
C SER A 126 17.26 -8.91 -1.34
N TYR A 127 16.76 -7.68 -1.30
CA TYR A 127 16.82 -6.76 -2.43
C TYR A 127 18.25 -6.26 -2.66
N THR A 128 18.78 -6.46 -3.86
CA THR A 128 20.19 -6.17 -4.19
C THR A 128 20.37 -4.82 -4.91
N LYS A 129 19.27 -4.19 -5.31
CA LYS A 129 19.30 -2.89 -6.00
C LYS A 129 19.06 -1.74 -5.02
N THR A 130 19.40 -0.53 -5.45
CA THR A 130 19.16 0.70 -4.69
C THR A 130 17.91 1.46 -5.13
N ASN A 131 17.26 1.06 -6.22
CA ASN A 131 16.09 1.72 -6.74
C ASN A 131 14.92 1.69 -5.73
N PRO A 132 14.11 2.76 -5.65
CA PRO A 132 12.97 2.80 -4.75
C PRO A 132 11.98 1.66 -4.99
N CYS A 133 11.48 1.09 -3.89
CA CYS A 133 10.38 0.13 -3.89
C CYS A 133 9.43 0.47 -2.76
N VAL A 134 8.18 0.77 -3.08
CA VAL A 134 7.15 1.20 -2.13
C VAL A 134 5.85 0.44 -2.36
N THR A 135 4.93 0.55 -1.39
CA THR A 135 3.60 -0.03 -1.52
C THR A 135 2.50 1.00 -1.38
N ILE A 136 1.37 0.71 -2.02
CA ILE A 136 0.13 1.46 -1.90
C ILE A 136 -1.03 0.51 -1.60
N THR A 137 -2.15 1.06 -1.15
CA THR A 137 -3.35 0.27 -0.88
C THR A 137 -3.98 -0.27 -2.17
N LYS A 138 -4.89 -1.24 -2.02
CA LYS A 138 -5.67 -1.78 -3.14
C LYS A 138 -6.52 -0.69 -3.81
N SER A 139 -7.15 0.18 -3.01
CA SER A 139 -7.98 1.27 -3.52
C SER A 139 -7.16 2.31 -4.28
N ASP A 140 -5.94 2.58 -3.83
CA ASP A 140 -5.03 3.49 -4.53
C ASP A 140 -4.53 2.90 -5.84
N GLY A 141 -4.22 1.59 -5.87
CA GLY A 141 -3.90 0.89 -7.11
C GLY A 141 -5.04 0.96 -8.13
N ALA A 142 -6.28 0.78 -7.68
CA ALA A 142 -7.46 0.91 -8.54
C ALA A 142 -7.62 2.35 -9.07
N TRP A 143 -7.42 3.36 -8.22
CA TRP A 143 -7.46 4.77 -8.61
C TRP A 143 -6.41 5.11 -9.66
N VAL A 144 -5.16 4.69 -9.46
CA VAL A 144 -4.07 4.91 -10.43
C VAL A 144 -4.40 4.26 -11.77
N LYS A 145 -4.94 3.04 -11.76
CA LYS A 145 -5.36 2.34 -12.98
C LYS A 145 -6.50 3.07 -13.71
N GLU A 146 -7.51 3.55 -12.98
CA GLU A 146 -8.66 4.27 -13.53
C GLU A 146 -8.25 5.54 -14.30
N HIS A 147 -7.17 6.21 -13.82
CA HIS A 147 -6.63 7.42 -14.42
C HIS A 147 -5.52 7.16 -15.46
N ALA A 148 -5.24 5.90 -15.73
CA ALA A 148 -4.22 5.51 -16.69
C ALA A 148 -4.80 5.25 -18.08
N ILE A 149 -3.96 5.43 -19.08
CA ILE A 149 -4.30 5.23 -20.49
C ILE A 149 -3.95 3.78 -20.87
N PRO A 150 -4.92 2.97 -21.32
CA PRO A 150 -4.63 1.61 -21.78
C PRO A 150 -3.83 1.61 -23.09
N VAL A 151 -2.81 0.77 -23.16
CA VAL A 151 -2.06 0.45 -24.37
C VAL A 151 -2.47 -0.95 -24.82
N THR A 152 -2.96 -1.05 -26.06
CA THR A 152 -3.52 -2.28 -26.60
C THR A 152 -2.70 -2.83 -27.77
N ASP A 153 -2.80 -4.12 -27.99
CA ASP A 153 -2.31 -4.76 -29.21
C ASP A 153 -3.25 -4.47 -30.42
N GLU A 154 -2.89 -5.00 -31.57
CA GLU A 154 -3.66 -4.88 -32.82
C GLU A 154 -5.07 -5.50 -32.74
N ASN A 155 -5.32 -6.40 -31.79
CA ASN A 155 -6.60 -7.04 -31.57
C ASN A 155 -7.46 -6.32 -30.51
N GLY A 156 -6.95 -5.21 -29.93
CA GLY A 156 -7.62 -4.44 -28.88
C GLY A 156 -7.48 -5.02 -27.49
N LYS A 157 -6.61 -6.02 -27.29
CA LYS A 157 -6.30 -6.55 -25.96
C LYS A 157 -5.36 -5.58 -25.24
N VAL A 158 -5.72 -5.19 -24.00
CA VAL A 158 -4.86 -4.36 -23.17
C VAL A 158 -3.59 -5.13 -22.80
N LEU A 159 -2.44 -4.55 -23.07
CA LEU A 159 -1.13 -5.06 -22.72
C LEU A 159 -0.66 -4.48 -21.39
N TYR A 160 -0.79 -3.16 -21.22
CA TYR A 160 -0.45 -2.42 -20.02
C TYR A 160 -1.17 -1.07 -20.02
N TYR A 161 -1.02 -0.32 -18.95
CA TYR A 161 -1.51 1.06 -18.85
C TYR A 161 -0.32 2.01 -18.64
N THR A 162 -0.46 3.25 -19.05
CA THR A 162 0.56 4.29 -18.85
C THR A 162 -0.08 5.59 -18.38
N GLY A 163 0.71 6.42 -17.69
CA GLY A 163 0.26 7.73 -17.22
C GLY A 163 1.40 8.49 -16.57
N THR A 164 1.06 9.62 -15.97
CA THR A 164 1.99 10.45 -15.21
C THR A 164 1.53 10.60 -13.77
N MET A 165 2.49 10.78 -12.87
CA MET A 165 2.25 11.10 -11.47
C MET A 165 3.19 12.22 -11.03
N ALA A 166 2.74 13.04 -10.11
CA ALA A 166 3.59 14.05 -9.47
C ALA A 166 4.05 13.56 -8.10
N LEU A 167 5.32 13.20 -7.97
CA LEU A 167 5.92 12.77 -6.71
C LEU A 167 6.24 13.97 -5.83
N SER A 168 5.77 13.95 -4.57
CA SER A 168 6.08 14.96 -3.57
C SER A 168 7.33 14.58 -2.77
N SER A 169 8.15 15.58 -2.43
CA SER A 169 9.21 15.43 -1.43
C SER A 169 8.73 15.73 0.00
N GLU A 170 7.49 16.16 0.16
CA GLU A 170 6.92 16.58 1.43
C GLU A 170 5.83 15.62 1.92
N PHE A 171 5.56 15.68 3.21
CA PHE A 171 4.43 14.99 3.81
C PHE A 171 3.09 15.62 3.40
N GLY A 172 2.11 14.78 3.18
CA GLY A 172 0.74 15.19 2.91
C GLY A 172 -0.26 14.22 3.49
N THR A 173 -1.53 14.51 3.23
CA THR A 173 -2.65 13.67 3.64
C THR A 173 -3.36 13.13 2.41
N SER A 174 -3.79 11.87 2.47
CA SER A 174 -4.77 11.29 1.58
C SER A 174 -6.03 11.00 2.38
N LEU A 175 -7.16 11.52 1.93
CA LEU A 175 -8.46 11.24 2.54
C LEU A 175 -9.16 10.15 1.72
N TYR A 176 -9.55 9.09 2.38
CA TYR A 176 -10.27 7.98 1.75
C TYR A 176 -11.77 8.17 1.97
N HIS A 177 -12.41 9.17 1.65
CA HIS A 177 -13.84 9.45 1.76
C HIS A 177 -14.70 8.18 1.88
N SER A 178 -14.55 7.46 2.98
CA SER A 178 -15.40 6.34 3.36
C SER A 178 -16.61 6.94 4.06
N GLU A 179 -17.81 6.63 3.60
CA GLU A 179 -19.04 7.02 4.28
C GLU A 179 -19.18 6.36 5.67
N TYR A 180 -18.36 5.36 5.95
CA TYR A 180 -18.42 4.56 7.18
C TYR A 180 -17.02 4.20 7.65
N TYR A 181 -16.79 4.38 8.95
CA TYR A 181 -15.62 3.81 9.61
C TYR A 181 -15.68 2.27 9.50
N SER A 182 -14.66 1.67 8.92
CA SER A 182 -14.52 0.21 8.93
C SER A 182 -13.79 -0.24 10.18
N VAL A 183 -14.23 -1.36 10.75
CA VAL A 183 -13.51 -2.02 11.83
C VAL A 183 -12.18 -2.53 11.29
N SER A 184 -11.07 -2.19 11.95
CA SER A 184 -9.75 -2.64 11.53
C SER A 184 -9.68 -4.16 11.52
N SER A 185 -9.02 -4.73 10.50
CA SER A 185 -8.91 -6.19 10.33
C SER A 185 -8.24 -6.90 11.51
N PHE A 186 -7.41 -6.19 12.26
CA PHE A 186 -6.74 -6.69 13.48
C PHE A 186 -7.55 -6.47 14.76
N SER A 187 -8.71 -5.77 14.70
CA SER A 187 -9.53 -5.51 15.87
C SER A 187 -10.16 -6.80 16.39
N SER A 188 -10.14 -6.97 17.70
CA SER A 188 -10.77 -8.11 18.33
C SER A 188 -12.30 -7.97 18.34
N TRP A 189 -12.97 -9.09 18.25
CA TRP A 189 -14.43 -9.23 18.26
C TRP A 189 -14.88 -10.11 19.41
N GLY A 190 -16.07 -9.89 19.86
CA GLY A 190 -16.78 -10.90 20.58
C GLY A 190 -17.24 -10.57 21.97
N THR A 191 -17.69 -11.65 22.62
CA THR A 191 -18.10 -11.64 24.00
C THR A 191 -16.94 -12.00 24.91
N ALA A 192 -16.89 -11.40 26.09
CA ALA A 192 -16.01 -11.85 27.16
C ALA A 192 -16.44 -13.22 27.70
N GLY A 193 -15.58 -13.86 28.52
CA GLY A 193 -15.89 -15.16 29.12
C GLY A 193 -17.17 -15.22 29.94
N ALA A 194 -17.69 -14.06 30.40
CA ALA A 194 -18.97 -13.91 31.08
C ALA A 194 -20.16 -13.66 30.12
N LEU A 195 -19.96 -13.80 28.80
CA LEU A 195 -20.94 -13.51 27.75
C LEU A 195 -21.38 -12.03 27.72
N GLU A 196 -20.60 -11.12 28.25
CA GLU A 196 -20.84 -9.69 28.14
C GLU A 196 -20.46 -9.18 26.74
N LEU A 197 -21.22 -8.21 26.25
CA LEU A 197 -20.93 -7.58 24.98
C LEU A 197 -19.65 -6.73 25.08
N LYS A 198 -18.65 -7.06 24.30
CA LYS A 198 -17.37 -6.36 24.18
C LYS A 198 -16.96 -6.32 22.69
N PRO A 199 -16.24 -5.28 22.25
CA PRO A 199 -15.83 -4.03 22.93
C PRO A 199 -17.00 -3.10 23.26
N ASP A 200 -16.77 -2.17 24.21
CA ASP A 200 -17.79 -1.20 24.65
C ASP A 200 -17.94 -0.03 23.66
N ILE A 201 -16.84 0.38 23.07
CA ILE A 201 -16.78 1.50 22.09
C ILE A 201 -15.80 1.15 20.97
N ILE A 202 -15.82 1.96 19.91
CA ILE A 202 -14.85 1.91 18.81
C ILE A 202 -14.18 3.28 18.67
N ALA A 203 -12.89 3.30 18.39
CA ALA A 203 -12.13 4.51 18.12
C ALA A 203 -11.09 4.27 17.01
N PRO A 204 -10.62 5.33 16.31
CA PRO A 204 -9.53 5.21 15.34
C PRO A 204 -8.29 4.58 15.99
N GLY A 205 -7.80 3.49 15.43
CA GLY A 205 -6.62 2.74 15.90
C GLY A 205 -5.81 2.14 14.76
N GLY A 206 -6.36 2.15 13.53
CA GLY A 206 -5.65 1.78 12.32
C GLY A 206 -5.02 2.99 11.63
N SER A 207 -3.82 2.81 11.08
CA SER A 207 -3.09 3.85 10.33
C SER A 207 -2.91 5.16 11.11
N ILE A 208 -2.49 5.04 12.37
CA ILE A 208 -2.25 6.18 13.26
C ILE A 208 -0.84 6.73 12.97
N TYR A 209 -0.78 8.01 12.59
CA TYR A 209 0.49 8.73 12.51
C TYR A 209 0.98 9.05 13.92
N SER A 210 2.22 8.71 14.22
CA SER A 210 2.84 8.91 15.53
C SER A 210 4.30 9.28 15.39
N VAL A 211 4.90 9.81 16.45
CA VAL A 211 6.34 10.06 16.52
C VAL A 211 7.09 8.73 16.67
N ASP A 212 8.14 8.55 15.89
CA ASP A 212 9.13 7.50 16.10
C ASP A 212 10.23 8.03 17.03
N GLY A 213 10.19 7.62 18.29
CA GLY A 213 11.17 8.04 19.30
C GLY A 213 12.52 7.31 19.22
N THR A 214 12.70 6.42 18.26
CA THR A 214 13.90 5.57 18.14
C THR A 214 14.92 6.07 17.12
N ILE A 215 14.52 7.00 16.24
CA ILE A 215 15.38 7.51 15.15
C ILE A 215 15.53 9.03 15.30
N GLU A 216 16.76 9.51 15.59
CA GLU A 216 17.08 10.93 15.46
C GLU A 216 17.04 11.33 13.98
N GLY A 217 16.10 12.18 13.59
CA GLY A 217 15.97 12.76 12.27
C GLY A 217 15.20 11.92 11.25
N GLY A 218 14.29 11.09 11.72
CA GLY A 218 13.32 10.36 10.87
C GLY A 218 12.24 11.24 10.29
#